data_04b18004221262c0bc99beaa3b4be8a6
#
_entry.id   04b18004221262c0bc99beaa3b4be8a6
#
_cell.length_a   1.000
_cell.length_b   1.000
_cell.length_c   1.000
_cell.angle_alpha   90.00
_cell.angle_beta   90.00
_cell.angle_gamma   90.00
#
_symmetry.space_group_name_H-M   'P 1'
#
loop_
_entity.id
_entity.type
_entity.pdbx_description
1 polymer ?
#
loop_
_entity_poly.entity_id
_entity_poly.type
_entity_poly.pdbx_seq_one_letter_code
_entity_poly.pdbx_strand_id
1 'polypeptide(L)'
;MQIEFLNKNDIFDNLRLIFSGYGQDRRIFDYLLAQYEGNLALVYDYRSLDFDESLITPYKTIELFAWSMGVMIAPKVLQAHNLLDRVVKSTSITGTVYGIDDTFGIAHAMWQATIDSINEKTAMKFYQRMCTDKAVFDEFLPFSCQRSVQELKNELEFIQKINQIKGTNFKYNTAYVGLKDRIFPSAAQLCALENVKETNVITTQTGHFDINLFKQILIND
;
A
#
# COMPACT_ATOMS: atom_id res chain seq x y z
N MET A 1 10.07 -9.74 -1.59
CA MET A 1 8.74 -9.46 -0.99
C MET A 1 7.99 -10.76 -0.75
N GLN A 2 6.90 -10.71 0.01
CA GLN A 2 6.04 -11.85 0.30
C GLN A 2 4.73 -11.72 -0.49
N ILE A 3 4.22 -12.84 -1.02
CA ILE A 3 2.89 -12.93 -1.60
C ILE A 3 2.15 -14.01 -0.83
N GLU A 4 1.03 -13.65 -0.22
CA GLU A 4 0.20 -14.61 0.51
C GLU A 4 -1.26 -14.51 0.07
N PHE A 5 -1.87 -15.65 -0.19
CA PHE A 5 -3.32 -15.70 -0.39
C PHE A 5 -4.04 -15.63 0.95
N LEU A 6 -4.92 -14.65 1.06
CA LEU A 6 -5.85 -14.51 2.19
C LEU A 6 -7.12 -15.32 1.93
N ASN A 7 -7.53 -15.44 0.66
CA ASN A 7 -8.59 -16.31 0.21
C ASN A 7 -8.33 -16.84 -1.20
N LYS A 8 -8.77 -18.06 -1.49
CA LYS A 8 -8.78 -18.67 -2.81
C LYS A 8 -10.14 -19.26 -3.11
N ASN A 9 -10.63 -19.01 -4.32
CA ASN A 9 -11.90 -19.53 -4.79
C ASN A 9 -11.76 -19.91 -6.27
N ASP A 10 -11.72 -21.21 -6.55
CA ASP A 10 -11.47 -21.77 -7.89
C ASP A 10 -12.59 -21.48 -8.90
N ILE A 11 -13.72 -20.92 -8.46
CA ILE A 11 -14.83 -20.53 -9.34
C ILE A 11 -14.49 -19.26 -10.14
N PHE A 12 -13.63 -18.40 -9.60
CA PHE A 12 -13.29 -17.11 -10.20
C PHE A 12 -11.92 -17.13 -10.88
N ASP A 13 -11.81 -16.49 -12.03
CA ASP A 13 -10.57 -16.33 -12.79
C ASP A 13 -9.99 -14.88 -12.67
N ASN A 14 -10.57 -14.06 -11.81
CA ASN A 14 -10.06 -12.76 -11.41
C ASN A 14 -9.35 -12.83 -10.05
N LEU A 15 -8.37 -11.96 -9.85
CA LEU A 15 -7.62 -11.81 -8.60
C LEU A 15 -7.72 -10.38 -8.09
N ARG A 16 -8.13 -10.22 -6.83
CA ARG A 16 -7.91 -8.99 -6.08
C ARG A 16 -6.52 -9.04 -5.48
N LEU A 17 -5.64 -8.15 -5.96
CA LEU A 17 -4.22 -8.09 -5.56
C LEU A 17 -3.96 -6.81 -4.78
N ILE A 18 -3.56 -6.96 -3.52
CA ILE A 18 -3.30 -5.85 -2.61
C ILE A 18 -1.79 -5.70 -2.40
N PHE A 19 -1.25 -4.53 -2.72
CA PHE A 19 0.08 -4.11 -2.30
C PHE A 19 -0.03 -3.24 -1.05
N SER A 20 0.46 -3.75 0.09
CA SER A 20 0.34 -3.08 1.38
C SER A 20 1.26 -1.86 1.53
N GLY A 21 1.11 -1.12 2.63
CA GLY A 21 2.06 -0.11 3.06
C GLY A 21 3.32 -0.71 3.71
N TYR A 22 4.32 0.14 3.95
CA TYR A 22 5.49 -0.19 4.76
C TYR A 22 5.08 -0.65 6.16
N GLY A 23 5.82 -1.62 6.69
CA GLY A 23 5.67 -2.05 8.08
C GLY A 23 4.37 -2.79 8.36
N GLN A 24 3.78 -3.43 7.35
CA GLN A 24 2.56 -4.22 7.50
C GLN A 24 2.85 -5.72 7.32
N ASP A 25 1.91 -6.55 7.77
CA ASP A 25 1.80 -7.97 7.49
C ASP A 25 0.33 -8.36 7.27
N ARG A 26 0.04 -9.66 7.11
CA ARG A 26 -1.30 -10.13 6.77
C ARG A 26 -2.38 -9.84 7.82
N ARG A 27 -2.04 -9.67 9.10
CA ARG A 27 -3.01 -9.67 10.22
C ARG A 27 -4.09 -8.61 10.10
N ILE A 28 -3.73 -7.37 9.72
CA ILE A 28 -4.73 -6.34 9.51
C ILE A 28 -5.65 -6.66 8.33
N PHE A 29 -5.12 -7.28 7.28
CA PHE A 29 -5.89 -7.65 6.11
C PHE A 29 -6.76 -8.88 6.35
N ASP A 30 -6.31 -9.87 7.13
CA ASP A 30 -7.16 -10.99 7.59
C ASP A 30 -8.40 -10.47 8.33
N TYR A 31 -8.21 -9.46 9.20
CA TYR A 31 -9.31 -8.83 9.94
C TYR A 31 -10.24 -8.02 9.02
N LEU A 32 -9.68 -7.20 8.13
CA LEU A 32 -10.45 -6.33 7.23
C LEU A 32 -11.30 -7.16 6.23
N LEU A 33 -10.76 -8.27 5.74
CA LEU A 33 -11.25 -9.00 4.58
C LEU A 33 -11.78 -10.39 4.91
N ALA A 34 -12.05 -10.67 6.18
CA ALA A 34 -12.55 -11.97 6.66
C ALA A 34 -13.83 -12.46 5.97
N GLN A 35 -14.62 -11.56 5.38
CA GLN A 35 -15.87 -11.85 4.69
C GLN A 35 -15.76 -11.83 3.16
N TYR A 36 -14.55 -11.59 2.61
CA TYR A 36 -14.36 -11.57 1.17
C TYR A 36 -14.26 -13.00 0.61
N GLU A 37 -15.10 -13.33 -0.36
CA GLU A 37 -15.23 -14.70 -0.89
C GLU A 37 -14.48 -14.93 -2.22
N GLY A 38 -13.96 -13.88 -2.86
CA GLY A 38 -13.20 -13.98 -4.12
C GLY A 38 -11.73 -14.35 -3.92
N ASN A 39 -10.98 -14.47 -5.02
CA ASN A 39 -9.52 -14.64 -4.94
C ASN A 39 -8.86 -13.36 -4.44
N LEU A 40 -8.08 -13.49 -3.40
CA LEU A 40 -7.45 -12.39 -2.71
C LEU A 40 -6.01 -12.72 -2.34
N ALA A 41 -5.06 -11.93 -2.85
CA ALA A 41 -3.64 -12.04 -2.51
C ALA A 41 -3.11 -10.71 -1.98
N LEU A 42 -2.27 -10.81 -0.95
CA LEU A 42 -1.58 -9.70 -0.32
C LEU A 42 -0.09 -9.75 -0.66
N VAL A 43 0.46 -8.61 -1.08
CA VAL A 43 1.89 -8.38 -1.27
C VAL A 43 2.39 -7.42 -0.20
N TYR A 44 3.42 -7.83 0.53
CA TYR A 44 4.00 -7.05 1.64
C TYR A 44 5.47 -7.41 1.84
N ASP A 45 6.14 -6.79 2.83
CA ASP A 45 7.55 -7.04 3.17
C ASP A 45 8.49 -6.78 1.98
N TYR A 46 8.68 -5.52 1.67
CA TYR A 46 9.47 -5.07 0.52
C TYR A 46 10.99 -5.08 0.76
N ARG A 47 11.52 -6.11 1.46
CA ARG A 47 12.96 -6.31 1.65
C ARG A 47 13.67 -6.97 0.46
N SER A 48 12.93 -7.36 -0.57
CA SER A 48 13.44 -7.80 -1.87
C SER A 48 12.43 -7.44 -2.96
N LEU A 49 12.85 -7.54 -4.23
CA LEU A 49 11.96 -7.48 -5.39
C LEU A 49 11.58 -8.87 -5.91
N ASP A 50 11.96 -9.92 -5.19
CA ASP A 50 11.56 -11.29 -5.55
C ASP A 50 10.04 -11.42 -5.50
N PHE A 51 9.45 -11.60 -6.66
CA PHE A 51 8.01 -11.70 -6.86
C PHE A 51 7.71 -12.99 -7.60
N ASP A 52 7.03 -13.91 -6.94
CA ASP A 52 6.63 -15.18 -7.56
C ASP A 52 5.39 -14.96 -8.44
N GLU A 53 5.62 -14.61 -9.69
CA GLU A 53 4.57 -14.41 -10.68
C GLU A 53 3.74 -15.67 -10.97
N SER A 54 4.29 -16.87 -10.70
CA SER A 54 3.56 -18.13 -10.91
C SER A 54 2.29 -18.22 -10.07
N LEU A 55 2.26 -17.53 -8.93
CA LEU A 55 1.08 -17.41 -8.07
C LEU A 55 -0.03 -16.55 -8.69
N ILE A 56 0.33 -15.62 -9.58
CA ILE A 56 -0.60 -14.67 -10.20
C ILE A 56 -0.99 -15.09 -11.62
N THR A 57 -0.11 -15.81 -12.31
CA THR A 57 -0.29 -16.25 -13.69
C THR A 57 -1.61 -17.00 -13.97
N PRO A 58 -2.17 -17.82 -13.07
CA PRO A 58 -3.43 -18.51 -13.29
C PRO A 58 -4.65 -17.59 -13.48
N TYR A 59 -4.57 -16.33 -13.00
CA TYR A 59 -5.70 -15.42 -13.04
C TYR A 59 -5.67 -14.57 -14.32
N LYS A 60 -6.82 -14.41 -14.99
CA LYS A 60 -6.94 -13.67 -16.25
C LYS A 60 -6.89 -12.16 -16.02
N THR A 61 -7.54 -11.68 -14.96
CA THR A 61 -7.64 -10.26 -14.65
C THR A 61 -7.22 -9.97 -13.21
N ILE A 62 -6.73 -8.76 -12.98
CA ILE A 62 -6.28 -8.25 -11.69
C ILE A 62 -7.07 -6.99 -11.35
N GLU A 63 -7.70 -6.99 -10.18
CA GLU A 63 -8.12 -5.77 -9.49
C GLU A 63 -7.02 -5.37 -8.51
N LEU A 64 -6.31 -4.29 -8.83
CA LEU A 64 -5.16 -3.83 -8.05
C LEU A 64 -5.59 -2.82 -6.99
N PHE A 65 -5.26 -3.11 -5.73
CA PHE A 65 -5.33 -2.16 -4.63
C PHE A 65 -3.93 -1.91 -4.09
N ALA A 66 -3.55 -0.66 -3.97
CA ALA A 66 -2.22 -0.32 -3.48
C ALA A 66 -2.33 0.77 -2.39
N TRP A 67 -1.67 0.54 -1.26
CA TRP A 67 -1.68 1.43 -0.12
C TRP A 67 -0.30 1.99 0.18
N SER A 68 -0.22 3.29 0.43
CA SER A 68 1.02 3.95 0.89
C SER A 68 2.20 3.70 -0.06
N MET A 69 3.31 3.13 0.40
CA MET A 69 4.45 2.75 -0.44
C MET A 69 4.11 1.69 -1.50
N GLY A 70 3.08 0.87 -1.26
CA GLY A 70 2.57 -0.05 -2.27
C GLY A 70 2.14 0.64 -3.56
N VAL A 71 1.68 1.90 -3.48
CA VAL A 71 1.26 2.69 -4.65
C VAL A 71 2.43 2.94 -5.62
N MET A 72 3.63 3.14 -5.11
CA MET A 72 4.86 3.27 -5.92
C MET A 72 5.38 1.91 -6.39
N ILE A 73 5.29 0.90 -5.53
CA ILE A 73 5.94 -0.40 -5.74
C ILE A 73 5.14 -1.27 -6.73
N ALA A 74 3.82 -1.33 -6.59
CA ALA A 74 2.96 -2.19 -7.38
C ALA A 74 3.17 -2.05 -8.91
N PRO A 75 3.10 -0.85 -9.49
CA PRO A 75 3.26 -0.72 -10.95
C PRO A 75 4.67 -1.08 -11.42
N LYS A 76 5.72 -0.85 -10.61
CA LYS A 76 7.10 -1.24 -10.95
C LYS A 76 7.24 -2.76 -11.01
N VAL A 77 6.69 -3.47 -10.02
CA VAL A 77 6.70 -4.93 -9.95
C VAL A 77 5.88 -5.54 -11.08
N LEU A 78 4.64 -5.10 -11.24
CA LEU A 78 3.75 -5.63 -12.27
C LEU A 78 4.28 -5.37 -13.68
N GLN A 79 4.94 -4.23 -13.92
CA GLN A 79 5.61 -3.96 -15.19
C GLN A 79 6.80 -4.90 -15.43
N ALA A 80 7.64 -5.14 -14.43
CA ALA A 80 8.79 -6.02 -14.54
C ALA A 80 8.41 -7.47 -14.89
N HIS A 81 7.20 -7.90 -14.49
CA HIS A 81 6.64 -9.23 -14.76
C HIS A 81 5.61 -9.28 -15.89
N ASN A 82 5.45 -8.20 -16.67
CA ASN A 82 4.48 -8.10 -17.79
C ASN A 82 3.02 -8.39 -17.37
N LEU A 83 2.64 -7.94 -16.16
CA LEU A 83 1.30 -8.16 -15.60
C LEU A 83 0.41 -6.92 -15.67
N LEU A 84 0.93 -5.75 -16.06
CA LEU A 84 0.13 -4.51 -16.12
C LEU A 84 -1.07 -4.61 -17.05
N ASP A 85 -0.97 -5.29 -18.18
CA ASP A 85 -2.07 -5.45 -19.15
C ASP A 85 -3.22 -6.30 -18.60
N ARG A 86 -3.01 -7.02 -17.50
CA ARG A 86 -4.06 -7.77 -16.80
C ARG A 86 -4.82 -6.93 -15.78
N VAL A 87 -4.32 -5.73 -15.45
CA VAL A 87 -4.98 -4.84 -14.47
C VAL A 87 -6.18 -4.17 -15.12
N VAL A 88 -7.36 -4.61 -14.73
CA VAL A 88 -8.65 -4.09 -15.26
C VAL A 88 -9.24 -2.98 -14.40
N LYS A 89 -8.86 -2.93 -13.12
CA LYS A 89 -9.25 -1.89 -12.17
C LYS A 89 -8.09 -1.64 -11.22
N SER A 90 -7.86 -0.37 -10.86
CA SER A 90 -6.77 -0.01 -9.96
C SER A 90 -7.15 1.12 -9.03
N THR A 91 -6.87 0.92 -7.73
CA THR A 91 -7.18 1.88 -6.67
C THR A 91 -5.92 2.14 -5.83
N SER A 92 -5.54 3.42 -5.73
CA SER A 92 -4.51 3.86 -4.79
C SER A 92 -5.14 4.42 -3.52
N ILE A 93 -4.54 4.11 -2.38
CA ILE A 93 -5.00 4.55 -1.07
C ILE A 93 -3.84 5.25 -0.37
N THR A 94 -4.00 6.53 -0.08
CA THR A 94 -3.05 7.36 0.71
C THR A 94 -1.58 7.17 0.32
N GLY A 95 -1.27 7.34 -0.96
CA GLY A 95 0.07 7.23 -1.53
C GLY A 95 0.14 7.79 -2.94
N THR A 96 1.36 7.88 -3.50
CA THR A 96 1.59 8.27 -4.89
C THR A 96 2.59 7.35 -5.59
N VAL A 97 2.60 7.36 -6.91
CA VAL A 97 3.59 6.61 -7.72
C VAL A 97 5.03 7.13 -7.56
N TYR A 98 5.18 8.30 -6.95
CA TYR A 98 6.49 8.91 -6.68
C TYR A 98 7.15 8.37 -5.40
N GLY A 99 6.34 7.90 -4.43
CA GLY A 99 6.82 7.31 -3.18
C GLY A 99 7.64 8.29 -2.32
N ILE A 100 8.97 8.27 -2.45
CA ILE A 100 9.89 9.18 -1.76
C ILE A 100 10.26 10.30 -2.74
N ASP A 101 9.69 11.49 -2.53
CA ASP A 101 9.87 12.66 -3.38
C ASP A 101 9.52 13.93 -2.58
N ASP A 102 10.31 15.00 -2.75
CA ASP A 102 10.15 16.22 -1.94
C ASP A 102 8.92 17.06 -2.30
N THR A 103 8.30 16.82 -3.45
CA THR A 103 7.11 17.53 -3.94
C THR A 103 5.87 16.64 -4.00
N PHE A 104 6.02 15.42 -4.50
CA PHE A 104 4.93 14.52 -4.85
C PHE A 104 4.83 13.30 -3.94
N GLY A 105 5.65 13.22 -2.90
CA GLY A 105 5.77 12.07 -2.04
C GLY A 105 6.09 12.38 -0.58
N ILE A 106 6.71 11.42 0.08
CA ILE A 106 7.34 11.62 1.39
C ILE A 106 8.73 12.22 1.16
N ALA A 107 9.01 13.39 1.73
CA ALA A 107 10.28 14.08 1.56
C ALA A 107 11.48 13.19 1.94
N HIS A 108 12.56 13.24 1.13
CA HIS A 108 13.77 12.43 1.33
C HIS A 108 14.35 12.58 2.74
N ALA A 109 14.38 13.81 3.29
CA ALA A 109 14.86 14.07 4.65
C ALA A 109 14.01 13.39 5.72
N MET A 110 12.66 13.33 5.54
CA MET A 110 11.77 12.66 6.48
C MET A 110 11.93 11.14 6.41
N TRP A 111 12.10 10.59 5.20
CA TRP A 111 12.36 9.17 5.01
C TRP A 111 13.65 8.76 5.68
N GLN A 112 14.75 9.49 5.43
CA GLN A 112 16.05 9.21 6.05
C GLN A 112 15.99 9.32 7.58
N ALA A 113 15.34 10.34 8.13
CA ALA A 113 15.16 10.49 9.57
C ALA A 113 14.38 9.31 10.18
N THR A 114 13.46 8.71 9.43
CA THR A 114 12.74 7.50 9.88
C THR A 114 13.68 6.30 9.94
N ILE A 115 14.53 6.08 8.92
CA ILE A 115 15.55 5.01 8.91
C ILE A 115 16.51 5.17 10.10
N ASP A 116 16.98 6.39 10.34
CA ASP A 116 18.01 6.67 11.36
C ASP A 116 17.47 6.53 12.79
N SER A 117 16.17 6.77 12.98
CA SER A 117 15.55 6.81 14.31
C SER A 117 14.72 5.57 14.66
N ILE A 118 14.60 4.58 13.75
CA ILE A 118 13.71 3.42 13.97
C ILE A 118 14.14 2.58 15.18
N ASN A 119 13.19 2.39 16.09
CA ASN A 119 13.26 1.49 17.24
C ASN A 119 11.83 1.13 17.66
N GLU A 120 11.63 0.27 18.65
CA GLU A 120 10.28 -0.15 19.07
C GLU A 120 9.35 1.03 19.40
N LYS A 121 9.87 2.05 20.09
CA LYS A 121 9.09 3.23 20.48
C LYS A 121 8.69 4.07 19.26
N THR A 122 9.59 4.28 18.30
CA THR A 122 9.30 5.07 17.10
C THR A 122 8.44 4.29 16.10
N ALA A 123 8.57 2.97 16.02
CA ALA A 123 7.67 2.11 15.26
C ALA A 123 6.23 2.20 15.81
N MET A 124 6.06 2.14 17.13
CA MET A 124 4.75 2.32 17.75
C MET A 124 4.16 3.72 17.48
N LYS A 125 4.99 4.78 17.55
CA LYS A 125 4.57 6.14 17.19
C LYS A 125 4.18 6.26 15.72
N PHE A 126 4.84 5.52 14.81
CA PHE A 126 4.47 5.47 13.41
C PHE A 126 3.05 4.91 13.26
N TYR A 127 2.71 3.79 13.91
CA TYR A 127 1.36 3.22 13.88
C TYR A 127 0.31 4.17 14.47
N GLN A 128 0.63 4.86 15.57
CA GLN A 128 -0.26 5.90 16.13
C GLN A 128 -0.52 7.05 15.15
N ARG A 129 0.50 7.46 14.39
CA ARG A 129 0.39 8.55 13.41
C ARG A 129 -0.37 8.13 12.16
N MET A 130 -0.41 6.86 11.80
CA MET A 130 -1.22 6.34 10.71
C MET A 130 -2.71 6.57 10.97
N CYS A 131 -3.14 6.40 12.20
CA CYS A 131 -4.54 6.51 12.60
C CYS A 131 -4.95 7.97 12.82
N THR A 132 -6.22 8.29 12.51
CA THR A 132 -6.77 9.64 12.67
C THR A 132 -6.80 10.05 14.13
N ASP A 133 -7.21 9.12 15.01
CA ASP A 133 -7.39 9.32 16.43
C ASP A 133 -7.09 8.05 17.23
N LYS A 134 -7.30 8.15 18.55
CA LYS A 134 -7.03 7.05 19.47
C LYS A 134 -7.97 5.85 19.27
N ALA A 135 -9.23 6.07 18.92
CA ALA A 135 -10.18 4.98 18.76
C ALA A 135 -9.80 4.08 17.56
N VAL A 136 -9.46 4.70 16.44
CA VAL A 136 -8.92 3.99 15.25
C VAL A 136 -7.63 3.27 15.57
N PHE A 137 -6.74 3.88 16.38
CA PHE A 137 -5.49 3.24 16.79
C PHE A 137 -5.73 2.04 17.71
N ASP A 138 -6.61 2.15 18.70
CA ASP A 138 -6.92 1.05 19.63
C ASP A 138 -7.55 -0.16 18.90
N GLU A 139 -8.33 0.08 17.84
CA GLU A 139 -8.88 -0.97 16.99
C GLU A 139 -7.80 -1.60 16.10
N PHE A 140 -6.87 -0.80 15.56
CA PHE A 140 -5.75 -1.26 14.73
C PHE A 140 -4.71 -2.05 15.51
N LEU A 141 -4.38 -1.64 16.74
CA LEU A 141 -3.23 -2.10 17.50
C LEU A 141 -3.13 -3.64 17.65
N PRO A 142 -4.21 -4.41 17.89
CA PRO A 142 -4.15 -5.87 17.97
C PRO A 142 -3.66 -6.54 16.69
N PHE A 143 -3.78 -5.87 15.55
CA PHE A 143 -3.42 -6.36 14.22
C PHE A 143 -2.14 -5.70 13.68
N SER A 144 -1.44 -4.90 14.49
CA SER A 144 -0.18 -4.27 14.09
C SER A 144 0.90 -5.31 13.76
N CYS A 145 1.81 -4.97 12.87
CA CYS A 145 2.87 -5.85 12.39
C CYS A 145 3.77 -6.35 13.54
N GLN A 146 4.14 -7.64 13.53
CA GLN A 146 4.98 -8.26 14.55
C GLN A 146 6.43 -8.49 14.07
N ARG A 147 6.79 -7.95 12.90
CA ARG A 147 8.18 -8.03 12.44
C ARG A 147 9.10 -7.24 13.37
N SER A 148 10.33 -7.71 13.52
CA SER A 148 11.34 -7.05 14.35
C SER A 148 11.68 -5.66 13.82
N VAL A 149 12.19 -4.80 14.70
CA VAL A 149 12.69 -3.46 14.32
C VAL A 149 13.75 -3.56 13.23
N GLN A 150 14.61 -4.58 13.27
CA GLN A 150 15.64 -4.77 12.24
C GLN A 150 15.02 -5.09 10.87
N GLU A 151 13.98 -5.90 10.82
CA GLU A 151 13.26 -6.18 9.58
C GLU A 151 12.54 -4.95 9.04
N LEU A 152 11.92 -4.17 9.93
CA LEU A 152 11.30 -2.89 9.56
C LEU A 152 12.34 -1.90 9.00
N LYS A 153 13.53 -1.83 9.60
CA LYS A 153 14.63 -0.99 9.10
C LYS A 153 15.11 -1.44 7.73
N ASN A 154 15.35 -2.74 7.57
CA ASN A 154 15.79 -3.31 6.31
C ASN A 154 14.77 -3.05 5.18
N GLU A 155 13.47 -3.06 5.50
CA GLU A 155 12.42 -2.73 4.54
C GLU A 155 12.45 -1.24 4.14
N LEU A 156 12.62 -0.30 5.09
CA LEU A 156 12.79 1.13 4.77
C LEU A 156 13.98 1.37 3.83
N GLU A 157 15.13 0.77 4.14
CA GLU A 157 16.34 0.90 3.34
C GLU A 157 16.16 0.30 1.94
N PHE A 158 15.40 -0.79 1.83
CA PHE A 158 15.15 -1.41 0.52
C PHE A 158 14.12 -0.63 -0.30
N ILE A 159 13.06 -0.09 0.31
CA ILE A 159 12.10 0.80 -0.35
C ILE A 159 12.82 2.03 -0.92
N GLN A 160 13.81 2.59 -0.21
CA GLN A 160 14.63 3.69 -0.72
C GLN A 160 15.38 3.30 -2.01
N LYS A 161 15.86 2.05 -2.11
CA LYS A 161 16.49 1.52 -3.34
C LYS A 161 15.46 1.31 -4.45
N ILE A 162 14.27 0.77 -4.13
CA ILE A 162 13.17 0.62 -5.10
C ILE A 162 12.76 1.99 -5.66
N ASN A 163 12.76 3.03 -4.85
CA ASN A 163 12.40 4.39 -5.28
C ASN A 163 13.31 4.90 -6.39
N GLN A 164 14.59 4.49 -6.40
CA GLN A 164 15.56 4.87 -7.45
C GLN A 164 15.35 4.15 -8.78
N ILE A 165 14.58 3.05 -8.81
CA ILE A 165 14.20 2.38 -10.05
C ILE A 165 13.30 3.30 -10.86
N LYS A 166 13.56 3.41 -12.16
CA LYS A 166 12.74 4.24 -13.07
C LYS A 166 11.25 4.00 -12.85
N GLY A 167 10.50 5.08 -12.66
CA GLY A 167 9.06 5.05 -12.50
C GLY A 167 8.34 4.53 -13.76
N THR A 168 7.11 4.13 -13.58
CA THR A 168 6.19 3.74 -14.66
C THR A 168 5.30 4.92 -15.04
N ASN A 169 4.69 4.85 -16.23
CA ASN A 169 3.62 5.78 -16.63
C ASN A 169 2.25 5.31 -16.16
N PHE A 170 2.21 4.38 -15.18
CA PHE A 170 0.97 3.82 -14.68
C PHE A 170 0.13 4.88 -13.97
N LYS A 171 -1.17 4.87 -14.26
CA LYS A 171 -2.17 5.75 -13.65
C LYS A 171 -3.24 4.89 -13.00
N TYR A 172 -3.51 5.14 -11.73
CA TYR A 172 -4.60 4.49 -11.03
C TYR A 172 -5.95 5.01 -11.52
N ASN A 173 -6.96 4.13 -11.63
CA ASN A 173 -8.32 4.56 -12.00
C ASN A 173 -8.94 5.42 -10.89
N THR A 174 -8.72 5.03 -9.62
CA THR A 174 -9.23 5.76 -8.45
C THR A 174 -8.10 6.02 -7.47
N ALA A 175 -8.09 7.21 -6.86
CA ALA A 175 -7.14 7.58 -5.81
C ALA A 175 -7.88 8.14 -4.59
N TYR A 176 -7.71 7.48 -3.44
CA TYR A 176 -8.22 7.96 -2.16
C TYR A 176 -7.16 8.74 -1.42
N VAL A 177 -7.46 10.00 -1.08
CA VAL A 177 -6.55 10.91 -0.36
C VAL A 177 -7.14 11.24 1.00
N GLY A 178 -6.45 10.83 2.06
CA GLY A 178 -6.80 11.17 3.44
C GLY A 178 -6.34 12.57 3.80
N LEU A 179 -7.26 13.52 4.00
CA LEU A 179 -6.92 14.91 4.30
C LEU A 179 -6.24 15.12 5.66
N LYS A 180 -6.35 14.14 6.55
CA LYS A 180 -5.67 14.14 7.87
C LYS A 180 -4.46 13.20 7.91
N ASP A 181 -3.97 12.76 6.76
CA ASP A 181 -2.80 11.90 6.66
C ASP A 181 -1.53 12.60 7.20
N ARG A 182 -0.92 11.99 8.22
CA ARG A 182 0.29 12.48 8.88
C ARG A 182 1.54 11.67 8.53
N ILE A 183 1.40 10.68 7.64
CA ILE A 183 2.48 9.84 7.14
C ILE A 183 2.84 10.26 5.72
N PHE A 184 1.86 10.23 4.83
CA PHE A 184 2.02 10.62 3.43
C PHE A 184 1.28 11.95 3.21
N PRO A 185 1.96 13.11 3.15
CA PRO A 185 1.31 14.41 3.19
C PRO A 185 0.21 14.54 2.14
N SER A 186 -1.00 14.90 2.55
CA SER A 186 -2.15 15.05 1.63
C SER A 186 -1.89 16.09 0.53
N ALA A 187 -1.16 17.16 0.85
CA ALA A 187 -0.75 18.17 -0.13
C ALA A 187 0.13 17.58 -1.24
N ALA A 188 1.10 16.70 -0.90
CA ALA A 188 1.94 16.02 -1.88
C ALA A 188 1.12 15.05 -2.75
N GLN A 189 0.18 14.31 -2.13
CA GLN A 189 -0.73 13.41 -2.86
C GLN A 189 -1.60 14.19 -3.86
N LEU A 190 -2.22 15.30 -3.44
CA LEU A 190 -3.05 16.14 -4.32
C LEU A 190 -2.22 16.77 -5.43
N CYS A 191 -1.02 17.27 -5.13
CA CYS A 191 -0.11 17.84 -6.11
C CYS A 191 0.31 16.78 -7.18
N ALA A 192 0.58 15.54 -6.75
CA ALA A 192 0.90 14.44 -7.66
C ALA A 192 -0.26 14.07 -8.59
N LEU A 193 -1.50 14.29 -8.16
CA LEU A 193 -2.72 13.93 -8.90
C LEU A 193 -3.30 15.09 -9.74
N GLU A 194 -2.85 16.33 -9.52
CA GLU A 194 -3.43 17.55 -10.11
C GLU A 194 -3.55 17.49 -11.66
N ASN A 195 -2.57 16.88 -12.32
CA ASN A 195 -2.52 16.79 -13.78
C ASN A 195 -2.83 15.38 -14.31
N VAL A 196 -3.33 14.47 -13.50
CA VAL A 196 -3.68 13.10 -13.90
C VAL A 196 -5.19 13.02 -14.19
N LYS A 197 -5.58 13.45 -15.39
CA LYS A 197 -6.99 13.60 -15.79
C LYS A 197 -7.80 12.30 -15.77
N GLU A 198 -7.14 11.15 -15.92
CA GLU A 198 -7.78 9.84 -16.01
C GLU A 198 -8.05 9.21 -14.64
N THR A 199 -7.56 9.83 -13.56
CA THR A 199 -7.75 9.32 -12.19
C THR A 199 -8.94 10.01 -11.52
N ASN A 200 -9.88 9.21 -11.01
CA ASN A 200 -10.94 9.69 -10.13
C ASN A 200 -10.39 9.92 -8.73
N VAL A 201 -10.25 11.18 -8.30
CA VAL A 201 -9.68 11.55 -7.01
C VAL A 201 -10.78 11.72 -5.98
N ILE A 202 -10.73 10.94 -4.91
CA ILE A 202 -11.70 10.96 -3.79
C ILE A 202 -10.97 11.40 -2.53
N THR A 203 -11.34 12.56 -1.97
CA THR A 203 -10.81 13.05 -0.71
C THR A 203 -11.68 12.59 0.47
N THR A 204 -11.04 12.20 1.56
CA THR A 204 -11.72 11.76 2.79
C THR A 204 -11.19 12.52 4.01
N GLN A 205 -11.96 12.56 5.09
CA GLN A 205 -11.55 13.18 6.36
C GLN A 205 -10.77 12.19 7.26
N THR A 206 -10.14 11.18 6.67
CA THR A 206 -9.38 10.14 7.37
C THR A 206 -7.89 10.45 7.44
N GLY A 207 -7.17 9.69 8.28
CA GLY A 207 -5.71 9.65 8.32
C GLY A 207 -5.13 8.76 7.22
N HIS A 208 -3.91 8.26 7.46
CA HIS A 208 -3.22 7.33 6.56
C HIS A 208 -3.88 5.95 6.53
N PHE A 209 -4.52 5.57 7.63
CA PHE A 209 -5.28 4.34 7.80
C PHE A 209 -6.60 4.63 8.51
N ASP A 210 -7.67 4.04 8.01
CA ASP A 210 -9.00 4.05 8.62
C ASP A 210 -9.70 2.72 8.30
N ILE A 211 -10.10 1.98 9.33
CA ILE A 211 -10.65 0.63 9.19
C ILE A 211 -11.94 0.61 8.35
N ASN A 212 -12.84 1.57 8.58
CA ASN A 212 -14.12 1.60 7.88
C ASN A 212 -13.95 1.94 6.40
N LEU A 213 -13.07 2.93 6.11
CA LEU A 213 -12.73 3.29 4.73
C LEU A 213 -12.08 2.10 4.00
N PHE A 214 -11.14 1.41 4.65
CA PHE A 214 -10.47 0.25 4.04
C PHE A 214 -11.45 -0.90 3.77
N LYS A 215 -12.36 -1.23 4.72
CA LYS A 215 -13.42 -2.21 4.49
C LYS A 215 -14.30 -1.81 3.31
N GLN A 216 -14.72 -0.54 3.25
CA GLN A 216 -15.53 -0.03 2.16
C GLN A 216 -14.82 -0.20 0.81
N ILE A 217 -13.57 0.24 0.68
CA ILE A 217 -12.79 0.19 -0.56
C ILE A 217 -12.47 -1.24 -0.97
N LEU A 218 -12.02 -2.07 -0.01
CA LEU A 218 -11.49 -3.39 -0.31
C LEU A 218 -12.57 -4.48 -0.47
N ILE A 219 -13.78 -4.26 0.03
CA ILE A 219 -14.87 -5.24 -0.06
C ILE A 219 -15.91 -4.83 -1.11
N ASN A 220 -16.28 -3.54 -1.16
CA ASN A 220 -17.46 -3.10 -1.92
C ASN A 220 -17.10 -2.45 -3.27
N ASP A 221 -15.85 -2.01 -3.46
CA ASP A 221 -15.36 -1.46 -4.75
C ASP A 221 -14.77 -2.56 -5.63
#